data_a0cb719840c8142eb381b0531a517395
#
_entry.id   a0cb719840c8142eb381b0531a517395
#
_cell.length_a   1.000
_cell.length_b   1.000
_cell.length_c   1.000
_cell.angle_alpha   90.00
_cell.angle_beta   90.00
_cell.angle_gamma   90.00
#
_symmetry.space_group_name_H-M   'P 1'
#
loop_
_entity.id
_entity.type
_entity.pdbx_description
1 polymer ?
#
loop_
_entity_poly.entity_id
_entity_poly.type
_entity_poly.pdbx_seq_one_letter_code
_entity_poly.pdbx_strand_id
1 'polypeptide(L)'
;MISVEKLVGLTHSYNPRSDEKLIRHAFDYAKKMHKGQLRRSGEPYFMHPYAVAMQLAEQHMDDATVITALLHDTIEDTKSTFSDIKVQFNDEIAELVDGVTKLTNLELGSVESEQAENFRKLLLAMSKDLRVLLVKLADRLHNMRTIKHMDGEKQIKKARETMDIYAPLAGRMGMQFIREELEDLSFRVLNSEARSSIMRRFLTLRSQSGDVITKIADDIRTALDSYKIEGNVTGREKKPYSIWRKMEEKQEGFSRLSDIYGFRIITRDEVAVSYTHQTLPTKRIV
;
A
#
# COMPACT_ATOMS: atom_id res chain seq x y z
N MET A 1 1.12 -6.41 -18.80
CA MET A 1 0.29 -7.47 -19.42
C MET A 1 -0.25 -8.34 -18.30
N ILE A 2 -1.57 -8.61 -18.28
CA ILE A 2 -2.18 -9.53 -17.30
C ILE A 2 -1.71 -10.94 -17.62
N SER A 3 -1.15 -11.65 -16.64
CA SER A 3 -0.70 -13.03 -16.79
C SER A 3 -0.92 -13.77 -15.46
N VAL A 4 -1.61 -14.88 -15.53
CA VAL A 4 -1.77 -15.77 -14.38
C VAL A 4 -0.43 -16.39 -14.00
N GLU A 5 0.44 -16.65 -14.97
CA GLU A 5 1.78 -17.21 -14.75
C GLU A 5 2.63 -16.29 -13.88
N LYS A 6 2.49 -14.96 -14.07
CA LYS A 6 3.20 -13.97 -13.24
C LYS A 6 2.72 -14.02 -11.79
N LEU A 7 1.42 -14.12 -11.56
CA LEU A 7 0.86 -14.21 -10.21
C LEU A 7 1.27 -15.51 -9.53
N VAL A 8 1.08 -16.64 -10.22
CA VAL A 8 1.46 -17.97 -9.72
C VAL A 8 2.96 -18.06 -9.47
N GLY A 9 3.80 -17.61 -10.40
CA GLY A 9 5.25 -17.61 -10.22
C GLY A 9 5.68 -16.76 -9.01
N LEU A 10 5.01 -15.63 -8.78
CA LEU A 10 5.30 -14.78 -7.64
C LEU A 10 4.88 -15.48 -6.33
N THR A 11 3.66 -16.03 -6.22
CA THR A 11 3.21 -16.75 -5.02
C THR A 11 4.09 -17.96 -4.72
N HIS A 12 4.45 -18.72 -5.74
CA HIS A 12 5.32 -19.90 -5.60
C HIS A 12 6.74 -19.53 -5.11
N SER A 13 7.24 -18.35 -5.48
CA SER A 13 8.59 -17.91 -5.11
C SER A 13 8.81 -17.76 -3.60
N TYR A 14 7.77 -17.42 -2.85
CA TYR A 14 7.83 -17.30 -1.39
C TYR A 14 7.05 -18.39 -0.65
N ASN A 15 6.10 -19.05 -1.31
CA ASN A 15 5.34 -20.19 -0.78
C ASN A 15 5.42 -21.40 -1.74
N PRO A 16 6.42 -22.27 -1.60
CA PRO A 16 6.55 -23.45 -2.47
C PRO A 16 5.38 -24.46 -2.36
N ARG A 17 4.51 -24.30 -1.33
CA ARG A 17 3.30 -25.13 -1.15
C ARG A 17 2.03 -24.44 -1.65
N SER A 18 2.16 -23.32 -2.37
CA SER A 18 1.03 -22.58 -2.93
C SER A 18 0.19 -23.49 -3.84
N ASP A 19 -1.14 -23.40 -3.70
CA ASP A 19 -2.09 -24.10 -4.58
C ASP A 19 -2.27 -23.33 -5.90
N GLU A 20 -1.32 -23.56 -6.81
CA GLU A 20 -1.33 -22.93 -8.13
C GLU A 20 -2.64 -23.18 -8.89
N LYS A 21 -3.25 -24.38 -8.73
CA LYS A 21 -4.51 -24.72 -9.44
C LYS A 21 -5.66 -23.87 -8.95
N LEU A 22 -5.74 -23.66 -7.64
CA LEU A 22 -6.77 -22.85 -7.02
C LEU A 22 -6.62 -21.35 -7.39
N ILE A 23 -5.38 -20.84 -7.43
CA ILE A 23 -5.09 -19.47 -7.87
C ILE A 23 -5.47 -19.27 -9.34
N ARG A 24 -5.12 -20.21 -10.22
CA ARG A 24 -5.53 -20.18 -11.64
C ARG A 24 -7.04 -20.21 -11.79
N HIS A 25 -7.71 -21.07 -11.03
CA HIS A 25 -9.16 -21.15 -11.04
C HIS A 25 -9.80 -19.82 -10.62
N ALA A 26 -9.30 -19.18 -9.56
CA ALA A 26 -9.79 -17.88 -9.10
C ALA A 26 -9.57 -16.78 -10.14
N PHE A 27 -8.40 -16.76 -10.78
CA PHE A 27 -8.09 -15.83 -11.86
C PHE A 27 -9.08 -15.97 -13.02
N ASP A 28 -9.32 -17.18 -13.51
CA ASP A 28 -10.22 -17.44 -14.64
C ASP A 28 -11.67 -17.16 -14.25
N TYR A 29 -12.09 -17.52 -13.04
CA TYR A 29 -13.41 -17.22 -12.50
C TYR A 29 -13.68 -15.74 -12.44
N ALA A 30 -12.81 -14.95 -11.79
CA ALA A 30 -12.96 -13.51 -11.69
C ALA A 30 -12.96 -12.83 -13.07
N LYS A 31 -12.05 -13.23 -13.96
CA LYS A 31 -11.98 -12.73 -15.34
C LYS A 31 -13.26 -13.01 -16.13
N LYS A 32 -13.87 -14.19 -15.93
CA LYS A 32 -15.14 -14.57 -16.55
C LYS A 32 -16.30 -13.75 -16.00
N MET A 33 -16.36 -13.56 -14.67
CA MET A 33 -17.44 -12.79 -14.01
C MET A 33 -17.44 -11.32 -14.41
N HIS A 34 -16.28 -10.71 -14.53
CA HIS A 34 -16.13 -9.30 -14.96
C HIS A 34 -16.04 -9.12 -16.48
N LYS A 35 -16.36 -10.14 -17.27
CA LYS A 35 -16.29 -10.07 -18.73
C LYS A 35 -17.21 -8.97 -19.28
N GLY A 36 -16.65 -8.05 -20.05
CA GLY A 36 -17.39 -6.93 -20.68
C GLY A 36 -17.57 -5.72 -19.78
N GLN A 37 -17.21 -5.79 -18.50
CA GLN A 37 -17.20 -4.63 -17.61
C GLN A 37 -15.95 -3.77 -17.85
N LEU A 38 -16.13 -2.45 -17.85
CA LEU A 38 -15.05 -1.47 -18.00
C LEU A 38 -14.99 -0.55 -16.78
N ARG A 39 -13.79 -0.16 -16.40
CA ARG A 39 -13.57 0.91 -15.42
C ARG A 39 -13.82 2.27 -16.07
N ARG A 40 -13.93 3.35 -15.26
CA ARG A 40 -14.01 4.73 -15.74
C ARG A 40 -12.81 5.16 -16.59
N SER A 41 -11.67 4.49 -16.46
CA SER A 41 -10.49 4.67 -17.33
C SER A 41 -10.67 4.10 -18.73
N GLY A 42 -11.72 3.30 -18.98
CA GLY A 42 -11.91 2.54 -20.23
C GLY A 42 -11.21 1.18 -20.23
N GLU A 43 -10.45 0.85 -19.21
CA GLU A 43 -9.77 -0.45 -19.08
C GLU A 43 -10.74 -1.55 -18.64
N PRO A 44 -10.48 -2.83 -19.00
CA PRO A 44 -11.24 -3.96 -18.48
C PRO A 44 -11.26 -3.97 -16.96
N TYR A 45 -12.44 -4.18 -16.34
CA TYR A 45 -12.60 -4.14 -14.89
C TYR A 45 -11.67 -5.11 -14.17
N PHE A 46 -11.46 -6.31 -14.73
CA PHE A 46 -10.58 -7.35 -14.17
C PHE A 46 -9.13 -6.89 -13.93
N MET A 47 -8.67 -5.80 -14.56
CA MET A 47 -7.35 -5.21 -14.26
C MET A 47 -7.21 -4.85 -12.78
N HIS A 48 -8.31 -4.41 -12.15
CA HIS A 48 -8.32 -4.01 -10.75
C HIS A 48 -8.10 -5.16 -9.78
N PRO A 49 -8.97 -6.18 -9.70
CA PRO A 49 -8.75 -7.30 -8.78
C PRO A 49 -7.41 -8.02 -9.03
N TYR A 50 -6.97 -8.10 -10.29
CA TYR A 50 -5.66 -8.62 -10.59
C TYR A 50 -4.52 -7.77 -9.99
N ALA A 51 -4.60 -6.45 -10.09
CA ALA A 51 -3.59 -5.55 -9.52
C ALA A 51 -3.57 -5.61 -7.99
N VAL A 52 -4.74 -5.73 -7.34
CA VAL A 52 -4.87 -5.93 -5.89
C VAL A 52 -4.23 -7.24 -5.46
N ALA A 53 -4.51 -8.34 -6.18
CA ALA A 53 -3.93 -9.64 -5.91
C ALA A 53 -2.40 -9.65 -6.08
N MET A 54 -1.88 -9.03 -7.14
CA MET A 54 -0.44 -8.87 -7.36
C MET A 54 0.22 -8.10 -6.22
N GLN A 55 -0.39 -7.00 -5.76
CA GLN A 55 0.13 -6.21 -4.65
C GLN A 55 0.23 -7.02 -3.35
N LEU A 56 -0.77 -7.86 -3.05
CA LEU A 56 -0.75 -8.72 -1.86
C LEU A 56 0.25 -9.87 -2.00
N ALA A 57 0.40 -10.44 -3.19
CA ALA A 57 1.44 -11.42 -3.47
C ALA A 57 2.85 -10.83 -3.33
N GLU A 58 3.09 -9.57 -3.76
CA GLU A 58 4.35 -8.84 -3.51
C GLU A 58 4.64 -8.61 -2.02
N GLN A 59 3.61 -8.65 -1.17
CA GLN A 59 3.73 -8.59 0.28
C GLN A 59 3.77 -9.97 0.95
N HIS A 60 3.92 -11.04 0.17
CA HIS A 60 4.04 -12.42 0.61
C HIS A 60 2.82 -12.91 1.42
N MET A 61 1.61 -12.48 1.02
CA MET A 61 0.38 -12.95 1.66
C MET A 61 0.06 -14.40 1.25
N ASP A 62 -0.74 -15.07 2.08
CA ASP A 62 -1.18 -16.44 1.82
C ASP A 62 -2.10 -16.56 0.62
N ASP A 63 -2.26 -17.80 0.11
CA ASP A 63 -3.06 -18.08 -1.08
C ASP A 63 -4.52 -17.65 -0.92
N ALA A 64 -5.11 -17.87 0.27
CA ALA A 64 -6.49 -17.48 0.53
C ALA A 64 -6.69 -15.96 0.43
N THR A 65 -5.72 -15.16 0.92
CA THR A 65 -5.73 -13.71 0.81
C THR A 65 -5.60 -13.25 -0.64
N VAL A 66 -4.67 -13.85 -1.41
CA VAL A 66 -4.45 -13.52 -2.83
C VAL A 66 -5.68 -13.90 -3.68
N ILE A 67 -6.28 -15.06 -3.41
CA ILE A 67 -7.50 -15.51 -4.08
C ILE A 67 -8.68 -14.60 -3.72
N THR A 68 -8.82 -14.22 -2.45
CA THR A 68 -9.84 -13.26 -2.01
C THR A 68 -9.69 -11.93 -2.75
N ALA A 69 -8.47 -11.46 -2.97
CA ALA A 69 -8.23 -10.25 -3.73
C ALA A 69 -8.65 -10.36 -5.21
N LEU A 70 -8.50 -11.52 -5.84
CA LEU A 70 -9.04 -11.75 -7.19
C LEU A 70 -10.57 -11.72 -7.22
N LEU A 71 -11.22 -12.16 -6.14
CA LEU A 71 -12.67 -12.39 -6.08
C LEU A 71 -13.44 -11.27 -5.36
N HIS A 72 -12.79 -10.30 -4.73
CA HIS A 72 -13.40 -9.38 -3.75
C HIS A 72 -14.60 -8.60 -4.27
N ASP A 73 -14.60 -8.22 -5.54
CA ASP A 73 -15.69 -7.47 -6.18
C ASP A 73 -16.72 -8.40 -6.88
N THR A 74 -16.49 -9.71 -6.91
CA THR A 74 -17.38 -10.61 -7.70
C THR A 74 -18.78 -10.70 -7.14
N ILE A 75 -18.96 -10.69 -5.81
CA ILE A 75 -20.29 -10.75 -5.18
C ILE A 75 -21.01 -9.41 -5.33
N GLU A 76 -20.28 -8.28 -5.27
CA GLU A 76 -20.87 -6.94 -5.32
C GLU A 76 -21.22 -6.52 -6.75
N ASP A 77 -20.31 -6.74 -7.70
CA ASP A 77 -20.39 -6.17 -9.04
C ASP A 77 -20.80 -7.17 -10.14
N THR A 78 -21.06 -8.44 -9.77
CA THR A 78 -21.45 -9.47 -10.75
C THR A 78 -22.65 -10.29 -10.29
N LYS A 79 -22.95 -11.39 -11.00
CA LYS A 79 -24.00 -12.34 -10.64
C LYS A 79 -23.53 -13.42 -9.66
N SER A 80 -22.27 -13.39 -9.25
CA SER A 80 -21.72 -14.38 -8.32
C SER A 80 -22.32 -14.20 -6.93
N THR A 81 -22.65 -15.30 -6.28
CA THR A 81 -23.20 -15.31 -4.92
C THR A 81 -22.19 -15.89 -3.93
N PHE A 82 -22.41 -15.66 -2.63
CA PHE A 82 -21.65 -16.34 -1.57
C PHE A 82 -21.61 -17.85 -1.75
N SER A 83 -22.77 -18.46 -2.09
CA SER A 83 -22.89 -19.91 -2.33
C SER A 83 -22.04 -20.37 -3.52
N ASP A 84 -21.98 -19.58 -4.58
CA ASP A 84 -21.13 -19.90 -5.73
C ASP A 84 -19.65 -19.92 -5.35
N ILE A 85 -19.19 -18.91 -4.62
CA ILE A 85 -17.78 -18.85 -4.14
C ILE A 85 -17.48 -20.05 -3.23
N LYS A 86 -18.39 -20.37 -2.29
CA LYS A 86 -18.24 -21.50 -1.39
C LYS A 86 -18.09 -22.83 -2.13
N VAL A 87 -18.92 -23.06 -3.15
CA VAL A 87 -18.89 -24.30 -3.96
C VAL A 87 -17.66 -24.36 -4.88
N GLN A 88 -17.25 -23.23 -5.46
CA GLN A 88 -16.14 -23.19 -6.41
C GLN A 88 -14.77 -23.23 -5.71
N PHE A 89 -14.68 -22.74 -4.48
CA PHE A 89 -13.42 -22.62 -3.74
C PHE A 89 -13.50 -23.36 -2.40
N ASN A 90 -13.92 -22.70 -1.34
CA ASN A 90 -14.17 -23.28 -0.01
C ASN A 90 -14.85 -22.26 0.91
N ASP A 91 -15.17 -22.68 2.14
CA ASP A 91 -15.81 -21.84 3.15
C ASP A 91 -14.94 -20.66 3.55
N GLU A 92 -13.62 -20.86 3.74
CA GLU A 92 -12.68 -19.83 4.15
C GLU A 92 -12.65 -18.68 3.14
N ILE A 93 -12.47 -18.98 1.85
CA ILE A 93 -12.42 -17.95 0.79
C ILE A 93 -13.78 -17.25 0.66
N ALA A 94 -14.89 -17.98 0.77
CA ALA A 94 -16.22 -17.39 0.71
C ALA A 94 -16.47 -16.41 1.86
N GLU A 95 -16.08 -16.75 3.09
CA GLU A 95 -16.19 -15.88 4.26
C GLU A 95 -15.31 -14.62 4.13
N LEU A 96 -14.10 -14.75 3.61
CA LEU A 96 -13.21 -13.62 3.37
C LEU A 96 -13.80 -12.66 2.32
N VAL A 97 -14.28 -13.17 1.19
CA VAL A 97 -14.90 -12.35 0.13
C VAL A 97 -16.16 -11.64 0.65
N ASP A 98 -17.03 -12.36 1.37
CA ASP A 98 -18.23 -11.78 2.01
C ASP A 98 -17.86 -10.70 3.04
N GLY A 99 -16.78 -10.93 3.80
CA GLY A 99 -16.25 -9.96 4.75
C GLY A 99 -15.82 -8.65 4.08
N VAL A 100 -15.12 -8.74 2.94
CA VAL A 100 -14.70 -7.56 2.15
C VAL A 100 -15.92 -6.83 1.60
N THR A 101 -16.90 -7.55 1.02
CA THR A 101 -18.15 -6.98 0.50
C THR A 101 -18.93 -6.25 1.59
N LYS A 102 -19.06 -6.85 2.79
CA LYS A 102 -19.73 -6.21 3.93
C LYS A 102 -19.04 -4.93 4.38
N LEU A 103 -17.70 -4.90 4.38
CA LEU A 103 -16.95 -3.67 4.67
C LEU A 103 -17.22 -2.57 3.64
N THR A 104 -17.27 -2.90 2.36
CA THR A 104 -17.60 -1.94 1.29
C THR A 104 -18.98 -1.34 1.50
N ASN A 105 -19.99 -2.15 1.79
CA ASN A 105 -21.35 -1.70 2.02
C ASN A 105 -21.49 -0.78 3.25
N LEU A 106 -20.65 -0.93 4.26
CA LEU A 106 -20.59 -0.04 5.42
C LEU A 106 -20.04 1.35 5.08
N GLU A 107 -19.17 1.46 4.07
CA GLU A 107 -18.63 2.74 3.59
C GLU A 107 -19.65 3.59 2.83
N LEU A 108 -20.68 2.96 2.25
CA LEU A 108 -21.66 3.65 1.38
C LEU A 108 -22.73 4.44 2.14
N GLY A 109 -22.85 4.28 3.46
CA GLY A 109 -23.92 4.82 4.29
C GLY A 109 -23.54 6.00 5.16
N SER A 110 -23.01 7.16 4.71
CA SER A 110 -22.46 8.11 5.65
C SER A 110 -22.87 9.59 5.63
N VAL A 111 -23.14 10.10 6.82
CA VAL A 111 -23.11 11.50 7.26
C VAL A 111 -22.22 11.59 8.51
N GLU A 112 -21.70 12.75 8.86
CA GLU A 112 -20.60 13.04 9.81
C GLU A 112 -20.63 12.35 11.20
N SER A 113 -21.76 11.89 11.72
CA SER A 113 -21.84 11.08 12.95
C SER A 113 -21.34 9.63 12.78
N GLU A 114 -21.08 9.22 11.56
CA GLU A 114 -20.79 7.85 11.15
C GLU A 114 -19.30 7.51 11.06
N GLN A 115 -18.37 8.46 11.09
CA GLN A 115 -16.94 8.14 11.04
C GLN A 115 -16.52 7.25 12.22
N ALA A 116 -16.99 7.56 13.43
CA ALA A 116 -16.72 6.75 14.61
C ALA A 116 -17.42 5.37 14.53
N GLU A 117 -18.63 5.33 14.01
CA GLU A 117 -19.38 4.09 13.82
C GLU A 117 -18.79 3.23 12.70
N ASN A 118 -18.39 3.84 11.59
CA ASN A 118 -17.69 3.15 10.50
C ASN A 118 -16.33 2.59 10.96
N PHE A 119 -15.58 3.36 11.75
CA PHE A 119 -14.34 2.89 12.35
C PHE A 119 -14.59 1.72 13.32
N ARG A 120 -15.64 1.79 14.16
CA ARG A 120 -16.02 0.70 15.05
C ARG A 120 -16.43 -0.56 14.28
N LYS A 121 -17.22 -0.43 13.21
CA LYS A 121 -17.64 -1.55 12.35
C LYS A 121 -16.44 -2.15 11.62
N LEU A 122 -15.50 -1.32 11.18
CA LEU A 122 -14.23 -1.74 10.62
C LEU A 122 -13.42 -2.56 11.63
N LEU A 123 -13.33 -2.11 12.89
CA LEU A 123 -12.70 -2.85 13.98
C LEU A 123 -13.41 -4.19 14.28
N LEU A 124 -14.75 -4.22 14.22
CA LEU A 124 -15.52 -5.44 14.43
C LEU A 124 -15.32 -6.45 13.29
N ALA A 125 -15.23 -6.00 12.05
CA ALA A 125 -14.89 -6.88 10.92
C ALA A 125 -13.46 -7.45 11.04
N MET A 126 -12.51 -6.64 11.53
CA MET A 126 -11.15 -7.08 11.86
C MET A 126 -11.10 -8.16 12.93
N SER A 127 -12.07 -8.16 13.87
CA SER A 127 -12.12 -9.17 14.95
C SER A 127 -12.40 -10.58 14.44
N LYS A 128 -12.91 -10.74 13.22
CA LYS A 128 -13.18 -12.04 12.61
C LYS A 128 -11.98 -12.56 11.84
N ASP A 129 -11.45 -11.77 10.91
CA ASP A 129 -10.26 -12.13 10.14
C ASP A 129 -9.54 -10.88 9.61
N LEU A 130 -8.28 -10.73 9.98
CA LEU A 130 -7.44 -9.59 9.61
C LEU A 130 -7.20 -9.51 8.10
N ARG A 131 -7.25 -10.63 7.39
CA ARG A 131 -7.03 -10.71 5.94
C ARG A 131 -8.05 -9.88 5.15
N VAL A 132 -9.29 -9.80 5.64
CA VAL A 132 -10.34 -8.94 5.06
C VAL A 132 -9.87 -7.49 4.97
N LEU A 133 -9.22 -7.00 6.02
CA LEU A 133 -8.68 -5.64 6.04
C LEU A 133 -7.46 -5.47 5.13
N LEU A 134 -6.59 -6.49 5.07
CA LEU A 134 -5.43 -6.45 4.15
C LEU A 134 -5.89 -6.30 2.70
N VAL A 135 -6.88 -7.09 2.29
CA VAL A 135 -7.49 -6.97 0.96
C VAL A 135 -8.09 -5.57 0.76
N LYS A 136 -8.83 -5.06 1.75
CA LYS A 136 -9.46 -3.73 1.65
C LYS A 136 -8.46 -2.58 1.59
N LEU A 137 -7.34 -2.67 2.31
CA LEU A 137 -6.26 -1.68 2.22
C LEU A 137 -5.56 -1.71 0.85
N ALA A 138 -5.36 -2.90 0.28
CA ALA A 138 -4.79 -3.06 -1.05
C ALA A 138 -5.75 -2.56 -2.14
N ASP A 139 -7.06 -2.84 -2.02
CA ASP A 139 -8.11 -2.27 -2.86
C ASP A 139 -8.09 -0.73 -2.80
N ARG A 140 -8.13 -0.17 -1.58
CA ARG A 140 -8.09 1.29 -1.37
C ARG A 140 -6.86 1.92 -2.01
N LEU A 141 -5.70 1.30 -1.86
CA LEU A 141 -4.46 1.79 -2.44
C LEU A 141 -4.53 1.80 -3.98
N HIS A 142 -5.01 0.72 -4.59
CA HIS A 142 -5.18 0.67 -6.04
C HIS A 142 -6.19 1.72 -6.53
N ASN A 143 -7.30 1.91 -5.81
CA ASN A 143 -8.31 2.92 -6.13
C ASN A 143 -7.72 4.35 -6.02
N MET A 144 -6.87 4.63 -5.02
CA MET A 144 -6.19 5.91 -4.90
C MET A 144 -5.14 6.15 -5.99
N ARG A 145 -4.43 5.12 -6.45
CA ARG A 145 -3.51 5.22 -7.59
C ARG A 145 -4.22 5.61 -8.89
N THR A 146 -5.47 5.18 -9.05
CA THR A 146 -6.29 5.41 -10.26
C THR A 146 -7.33 6.50 -10.09
N ILE A 147 -7.32 7.27 -9.00
CA ILE A 147 -8.36 8.24 -8.60
C ILE A 147 -8.61 9.36 -9.64
N LYS A 148 -7.61 9.66 -10.48
CA LYS A 148 -7.68 10.70 -11.51
C LYS A 148 -8.82 10.54 -12.53
N HIS A 149 -9.37 9.33 -12.65
CA HIS A 149 -10.48 9.02 -13.56
C HIS A 149 -11.87 9.22 -12.93
N MET A 150 -11.93 9.66 -11.67
CA MET A 150 -13.17 9.97 -10.96
C MET A 150 -13.51 11.46 -11.07
N ASP A 151 -14.78 11.81 -10.82
CA ASP A 151 -15.23 13.19 -10.72
C ASP A 151 -14.56 13.89 -9.52
N GLY A 152 -14.26 15.19 -9.64
CA GLY A 152 -13.48 15.94 -8.66
C GLY A 152 -14.04 15.89 -7.22
N GLU A 153 -15.37 16.03 -7.05
CA GLU A 153 -16.00 15.91 -5.72
C GLU A 153 -15.80 14.51 -5.11
N LYS A 154 -15.94 13.47 -5.92
CA LYS A 154 -15.70 12.08 -5.47
C LYS A 154 -14.24 11.83 -5.15
N GLN A 155 -13.30 12.46 -5.89
CA GLN A 155 -11.88 12.39 -5.57
C GLN A 155 -11.63 12.97 -4.16
N ILE A 156 -12.15 14.15 -3.88
CA ILE A 156 -11.98 14.84 -2.58
C ILE A 156 -12.57 14.00 -1.44
N LYS A 157 -13.79 13.49 -1.60
CA LYS A 157 -14.43 12.64 -0.59
C LYS A 157 -13.58 11.40 -0.29
N LYS A 158 -13.17 10.66 -1.34
CA LYS A 158 -12.34 9.45 -1.17
C LYS A 158 -10.95 9.76 -0.59
N ALA A 159 -10.34 10.88 -0.97
CA ALA A 159 -9.05 11.28 -0.43
C ALA A 159 -9.13 11.63 1.07
N ARG A 160 -10.18 12.32 1.51
CA ARG A 160 -10.42 12.61 2.95
C ARG A 160 -10.62 11.32 3.73
N GLU A 161 -11.54 10.47 3.29
CA GLU A 161 -11.79 9.18 3.92
C GLU A 161 -10.51 8.34 4.02
N THR A 162 -9.69 8.34 2.97
CA THR A 162 -8.41 7.63 2.95
C THR A 162 -7.43 8.21 3.96
N MET A 163 -7.34 9.53 4.05
CA MET A 163 -6.45 10.22 4.99
C MET A 163 -6.86 10.01 6.45
N ASP A 164 -8.18 10.05 6.71
CA ASP A 164 -8.72 10.07 8.08
C ASP A 164 -8.86 8.65 8.66
N ILE A 165 -9.10 7.63 7.80
CA ILE A 165 -9.41 6.27 8.25
C ILE A 165 -8.34 5.27 7.79
N TYR A 166 -8.14 5.13 6.46
CA TYR A 166 -7.35 4.03 5.91
C TYR A 166 -5.84 4.16 6.14
N ALA A 167 -5.30 5.37 6.01
CA ALA A 167 -3.87 5.59 6.22
C ALA A 167 -3.47 5.38 7.69
N PRO A 168 -4.18 5.94 8.70
CA PRO A 168 -3.93 5.63 10.10
C PRO A 168 -4.07 4.14 10.44
N LEU A 169 -5.04 3.46 9.82
CA LEU A 169 -5.29 2.05 10.02
C LEU A 169 -4.12 1.20 9.49
N ALA A 170 -3.65 1.48 8.27
CA ALA A 170 -2.47 0.83 7.71
C ALA A 170 -1.23 1.04 8.62
N GLY A 171 -1.09 2.24 9.20
CA GLY A 171 -0.02 2.53 10.15
C GLY A 171 -0.08 1.70 11.43
N ARG A 172 -1.28 1.52 12.01
CA ARG A 172 -1.48 0.68 13.20
C ARG A 172 -1.22 -0.80 12.95
N MET A 173 -1.43 -1.26 11.71
CA MET A 173 -1.11 -2.62 11.28
C MET A 173 0.38 -2.81 10.94
N GLY A 174 1.21 -1.78 11.06
CA GLY A 174 2.62 -1.85 10.68
C GLY A 174 2.87 -1.78 9.17
N MET A 175 1.81 -1.60 8.35
CA MET A 175 1.92 -1.50 6.88
C MET A 175 2.37 -0.10 6.45
N GLN A 176 3.56 0.28 6.89
CA GLN A 176 4.10 1.63 6.73
C GLN A 176 4.18 2.08 5.27
N PHE A 177 4.51 1.17 4.36
CA PHE A 177 4.57 1.48 2.93
C PHE A 177 3.19 1.88 2.38
N ILE A 178 2.15 1.12 2.70
CA ILE A 178 0.76 1.43 2.29
C ILE A 178 0.31 2.75 2.90
N ARG A 179 0.56 2.96 4.20
CA ARG A 179 0.24 4.20 4.88
C ARG A 179 0.83 5.41 4.18
N GLU A 180 2.15 5.42 3.98
CA GLU A 180 2.86 6.55 3.37
C GLU A 180 2.38 6.83 1.95
N GLU A 181 2.04 5.78 1.19
CA GLU A 181 1.53 5.96 -0.17
C GLU A 181 0.08 6.47 -0.17
N LEU A 182 -0.79 5.95 0.69
CA LEU A 182 -2.16 6.45 0.87
C LEU A 182 -2.17 7.93 1.29
N GLU A 183 -1.33 8.30 2.26
CA GLU A 183 -1.15 9.68 2.71
C GLU A 183 -0.72 10.60 1.53
N ASP A 184 0.28 10.21 0.75
CA ASP A 184 0.79 11.05 -0.35
C ASP A 184 -0.20 11.15 -1.53
N LEU A 185 -0.90 10.06 -1.85
CA LEU A 185 -1.94 10.05 -2.87
C LEU A 185 -3.13 10.92 -2.47
N SER A 186 -3.53 10.88 -1.20
CA SER A 186 -4.59 11.73 -0.67
C SER A 186 -4.16 13.21 -0.63
N PHE A 187 -2.94 13.48 -0.19
CA PHE A 187 -2.36 14.83 -0.17
C PHE A 187 -2.30 15.45 -1.58
N ARG A 188 -2.00 14.66 -2.59
CA ARG A 188 -2.02 15.10 -4.00
C ARG A 188 -3.37 15.64 -4.43
N VAL A 189 -4.47 15.07 -3.90
CA VAL A 189 -5.83 15.50 -4.21
C VAL A 189 -6.26 16.67 -3.32
N LEU A 190 -5.99 16.58 -2.02
CA LEU A 190 -6.49 17.53 -1.02
C LEU A 190 -5.70 18.83 -0.97
N ASN A 191 -4.40 18.80 -1.26
CA ASN A 191 -3.51 19.96 -1.21
C ASN A 191 -2.46 19.91 -2.33
N SER A 192 -2.93 19.97 -3.57
CA SER A 192 -2.10 19.84 -4.77
C SER A 192 -1.04 20.93 -4.90
N GLU A 193 -1.32 22.16 -4.44
CA GLU A 193 -0.40 23.29 -4.50
C GLU A 193 0.80 23.09 -3.57
N ALA A 194 0.57 22.75 -2.30
CA ALA A 194 1.62 22.48 -1.34
C ALA A 194 2.49 21.31 -1.81
N ARG A 195 1.86 20.23 -2.29
CA ARG A 195 2.58 19.09 -2.85
C ARG A 195 3.45 19.49 -4.04
N SER A 196 2.93 20.27 -4.98
CA SER A 196 3.65 20.74 -6.16
C SER A 196 4.84 21.65 -5.78
N SER A 197 4.68 22.47 -4.74
CA SER A 197 5.76 23.30 -4.21
C SER A 197 6.91 22.45 -3.65
N ILE A 198 6.58 21.41 -2.87
CA ILE A 198 7.59 20.48 -2.32
C ILE A 198 8.29 19.71 -3.45
N MET A 199 7.53 19.20 -4.43
CA MET A 199 8.11 18.49 -5.58
C MET A 199 9.07 19.34 -6.39
N ARG A 200 8.76 20.61 -6.62
CA ARG A 200 9.70 21.55 -7.28
C ARG A 200 11.00 21.71 -6.50
N ARG A 201 10.93 21.80 -5.18
CA ARG A 201 12.12 21.88 -4.32
C ARG A 201 12.97 20.61 -4.37
N PHE A 202 12.36 19.45 -4.39
CA PHE A 202 13.08 18.20 -4.61
C PHE A 202 13.81 18.18 -5.96
N LEU A 203 13.15 18.61 -7.04
CA LEU A 203 13.79 18.70 -8.36
C LEU A 203 15.00 19.65 -8.34
N THR A 204 14.88 20.79 -7.66
CA THR A 204 16.00 21.73 -7.52
C THR A 204 17.16 21.11 -6.73
N LEU A 205 16.87 20.43 -5.62
CA LEU A 205 17.91 19.75 -4.85
C LEU A 205 18.64 18.68 -5.65
N ARG A 206 17.89 17.85 -6.39
CA ARG A 206 18.48 16.81 -7.27
C ARG A 206 19.38 17.42 -8.36
N SER A 207 18.97 18.55 -8.95
CA SER A 207 19.76 19.22 -10.00
C SER A 207 21.04 19.86 -9.45
N GLN A 208 21.05 20.30 -8.19
CA GLN A 208 22.20 20.97 -7.56
C GLN A 208 23.19 19.97 -6.94
N SER A 209 22.69 18.90 -6.33
CA SER A 209 23.50 18.00 -5.51
C SER A 209 23.76 16.63 -6.18
N GLY A 210 23.18 16.37 -7.35
CA GLY A 210 23.26 15.07 -8.01
C GLY A 210 22.55 13.97 -7.21
N ASP A 211 23.03 12.75 -7.31
CA ASP A 211 22.48 11.61 -6.58
C ASP A 211 23.06 11.55 -5.15
N VAL A 212 22.51 12.40 -4.28
CA VAL A 212 22.91 12.48 -2.86
C VAL A 212 22.63 11.15 -2.15
N ILE A 213 21.54 10.46 -2.52
CA ILE A 213 21.15 9.20 -1.88
C ILE A 213 22.22 8.14 -2.10
N THR A 214 22.66 7.97 -3.33
CA THR A 214 23.72 7.01 -3.66
C THR A 214 25.02 7.37 -2.96
N LYS A 215 25.43 8.63 -3.00
CA LYS A 215 26.66 9.06 -2.31
C LYS A 215 26.63 8.75 -0.81
N ILE A 216 25.57 9.13 -0.11
CA ILE A 216 25.43 8.86 1.33
C ILE A 216 25.36 7.36 1.60
N ALA A 217 24.65 6.59 0.76
CA ALA A 217 24.59 5.14 0.91
C ALA A 217 25.96 4.48 0.75
N ASP A 218 26.80 4.97 -0.18
CA ASP A 218 28.16 4.50 -0.39
C ASP A 218 29.08 4.89 0.77
N ASP A 219 28.96 6.10 1.29
CA ASP A 219 29.69 6.54 2.50
C ASP A 219 29.35 5.65 3.71
N ILE A 220 28.04 5.34 3.88
CA ILE A 220 27.60 4.43 4.94
C ILE A 220 28.18 3.02 4.73
N ARG A 221 28.16 2.48 3.52
CA ARG A 221 28.74 1.15 3.21
C ARG A 221 30.24 1.14 3.52
N THR A 222 30.97 2.16 3.08
CA THR A 222 32.41 2.30 3.37
C THR A 222 32.69 2.33 4.88
N ALA A 223 31.86 3.04 5.63
CA ALA A 223 31.96 3.05 7.09
C ALA A 223 31.69 1.66 7.69
N LEU A 224 30.64 0.95 7.28
CA LEU A 224 30.33 -0.40 7.74
C LEU A 224 31.48 -1.37 7.43
N ASP A 225 32.04 -1.32 6.22
CA ASP A 225 33.14 -2.16 5.79
C ASP A 225 34.40 -1.93 6.65
N SER A 226 34.70 -0.66 7.01
CA SER A 226 35.83 -0.33 7.88
C SER A 226 35.72 -0.96 9.28
N TYR A 227 34.50 -1.18 9.75
CA TYR A 227 34.19 -1.86 11.02
C TYR A 227 33.88 -3.35 10.86
N LYS A 228 34.02 -3.90 9.65
CA LYS A 228 33.71 -5.31 9.32
C LYS A 228 32.26 -5.70 9.64
N ILE A 229 31.32 -4.78 9.43
CA ILE A 229 29.89 -5.00 9.65
C ILE A 229 29.27 -5.29 8.29
N GLU A 230 28.75 -6.51 8.09
CA GLU A 230 27.93 -6.85 6.94
C GLU A 230 26.56 -6.22 7.06
N GLY A 231 26.16 -5.42 6.07
CA GLY A 231 24.85 -4.76 6.07
C GLY A 231 24.40 -4.32 4.69
N ASN A 232 23.09 -4.42 4.44
CA ASN A 232 22.48 -3.89 3.23
C ASN A 232 21.97 -2.47 3.50
N VAL A 233 22.53 -1.49 2.78
CA VAL A 233 22.19 -0.07 2.91
C VAL A 233 21.24 0.35 1.79
N THR A 234 20.06 0.82 2.14
CA THR A 234 19.08 1.39 1.22
C THR A 234 18.70 2.81 1.63
N GLY A 235 18.77 3.74 0.68
CA GLY A 235 18.36 5.12 0.89
C GLY A 235 17.08 5.46 0.14
N ARG A 236 16.27 6.36 0.68
CA ARG A 236 15.07 6.87 0.00
C ARG A 236 14.78 8.32 0.34
N GLU A 237 14.17 9.03 -0.58
CA GLU A 237 13.50 10.29 -0.32
C GLU A 237 12.21 10.06 0.47
N LYS A 238 11.92 10.92 1.44
CA LYS A 238 10.63 10.92 2.13
C LYS A 238 9.53 11.42 1.20
N LYS A 239 8.32 10.90 1.39
CA LYS A 239 7.15 11.30 0.61
C LYS A 239 6.81 12.78 0.88
N PRO A 240 6.31 13.53 -0.13
CA PRO A 240 5.94 14.95 0.01
C PRO A 240 5.01 15.24 1.18
N TYR A 241 4.03 14.37 1.46
CA TYR A 241 3.17 14.53 2.63
C TYR A 241 3.93 14.48 3.95
N SER A 242 4.88 13.57 4.10
CA SER A 242 5.71 13.48 5.32
C SER A 242 6.55 14.73 5.55
N ILE A 243 7.00 15.36 4.48
CA ILE A 243 7.73 16.64 4.53
C ILE A 243 6.78 17.77 4.92
N TRP A 244 5.64 17.87 4.26
CA TRP A 244 4.63 18.89 4.56
C TRP A 244 4.17 18.84 6.01
N ARG A 245 3.84 17.66 6.52
CA ARG A 245 3.44 17.45 7.91
C ARG A 245 4.50 17.94 8.89
N LYS A 246 5.79 17.65 8.63
CA LYS A 246 6.87 18.14 9.48
C LYS A 246 7.03 19.67 9.43
N MET A 247 6.84 20.27 8.26
CA MET A 247 6.84 21.74 8.12
C MET A 247 5.74 22.37 8.97
N GLU A 248 4.54 21.81 8.93
CA GLU A 248 3.41 22.27 9.74
C GLU A 248 3.63 22.05 11.25
N GLU A 249 4.06 20.85 11.65
CA GLU A 249 4.31 20.51 13.06
C GLU A 249 5.41 21.38 13.69
N LYS A 250 6.45 21.70 12.93
CA LYS A 250 7.60 22.50 13.42
C LYS A 250 7.47 23.98 13.13
N GLN A 251 6.47 24.40 12.35
CA GLN A 251 6.34 25.77 11.84
C GLN A 251 7.62 26.25 11.12
N GLU A 252 8.28 25.33 10.39
CA GLU A 252 9.56 25.59 9.72
C GLU A 252 9.42 25.48 8.20
N GLY A 253 10.17 26.31 7.48
CA GLY A 253 10.27 26.21 6.02
C GLY A 253 11.08 24.99 5.57
N PHE A 254 10.86 24.54 4.35
CA PHE A 254 11.54 23.39 3.74
C PHE A 254 13.08 23.43 3.87
N SER A 255 13.70 24.59 3.74
CA SER A 255 15.16 24.78 3.82
C SER A 255 15.77 24.51 5.21
N ARG A 256 14.93 24.45 6.24
CA ARG A 256 15.37 24.14 7.62
C ARG A 256 15.19 22.67 7.97
N LEU A 257 14.58 21.88 7.10
CA LEU A 257 14.40 20.44 7.32
C LEU A 257 15.71 19.71 7.04
N SER A 258 16.21 19.00 8.03
CA SER A 258 17.48 18.25 7.96
C SER A 258 17.31 16.77 7.65
N ASP A 259 16.05 16.27 7.54
CA ASP A 259 15.76 14.84 7.42
C ASP A 259 14.83 14.53 6.23
N ILE A 260 15.19 15.07 5.07
CA ILE A 260 14.49 14.87 3.79
C ILE A 260 14.72 13.45 3.25
N TYR A 261 15.88 12.88 3.54
CA TYR A 261 16.29 11.53 3.15
C TYR A 261 16.20 10.59 4.35
N GLY A 262 15.93 9.32 4.10
CA GLY A 262 15.95 8.25 5.09
C GLY A 262 16.81 7.10 4.62
N PHE A 263 17.66 6.56 5.49
CA PHE A 263 18.48 5.40 5.20
C PHE A 263 18.09 4.24 6.11
N ARG A 264 18.07 3.05 5.56
CA ARG A 264 17.85 1.80 6.28
C ARG A 264 19.06 0.92 6.11
N ILE A 265 19.57 0.42 7.22
CA ILE A 265 20.66 -0.55 7.27
C ILE A 265 20.07 -1.84 7.84
N ILE A 266 20.15 -2.92 7.08
CA ILE A 266 19.75 -4.25 7.52
C ILE A 266 21.03 -5.01 7.79
N THR A 267 21.29 -5.37 9.04
CA THR A 267 22.46 -6.10 9.48
C THR A 267 22.12 -7.56 9.78
N ARG A 268 23.15 -8.39 9.96
CA ARG A 268 23.01 -9.83 10.17
C ARG A 268 22.45 -10.21 11.54
N ASP A 269 22.78 -9.42 12.59
CA ASP A 269 22.40 -9.71 13.98
C ASP A 269 22.28 -8.43 14.82
N GLU A 270 21.78 -8.58 16.05
CA GLU A 270 21.54 -7.48 16.99
C GLU A 270 22.83 -6.80 17.47
N VAL A 271 23.94 -7.53 17.53
CA VAL A 271 25.23 -6.98 17.94
C VAL A 271 25.74 -6.00 16.88
N ALA A 272 25.60 -6.35 15.62
CA ALA A 272 25.91 -5.47 14.48
C ALA A 272 25.01 -4.22 14.49
N VAL A 273 23.70 -4.32 14.83
CA VAL A 273 22.82 -3.16 15.01
C VAL A 273 23.35 -2.22 16.09
N SER A 274 23.68 -2.74 17.27
CA SER A 274 24.22 -1.94 18.38
C SER A 274 25.52 -1.23 17.98
N TYR A 275 26.38 -1.91 17.25
CA TYR A 275 27.65 -1.35 16.78
C TYR A 275 27.44 -0.24 15.74
N THR A 276 26.46 -0.35 14.83
CA THR A 276 26.14 0.72 13.88
C THR A 276 25.73 2.03 14.57
N HIS A 277 25.01 1.95 15.68
CA HIS A 277 24.63 3.13 16.48
C HIS A 277 25.83 3.84 17.14
N GLN A 278 26.87 3.08 17.44
CA GLN A 278 28.09 3.63 18.09
C GLN A 278 29.10 4.19 17.08
N THR A 279 29.14 3.62 15.88
CA THR A 279 30.22 3.87 14.91
C THR A 279 29.80 4.81 13.76
N LEU A 280 28.53 4.85 13.39
CA LEU A 280 28.08 5.79 12.37
C LEU A 280 28.03 7.20 12.96
N PRO A 281 28.54 8.21 12.25
CA PRO A 281 28.54 9.58 12.74
C PRO A 281 27.10 10.04 12.94
N THR A 282 26.76 10.38 14.19
CA THR A 282 25.47 10.97 14.57
C THR A 282 25.35 12.43 14.15
N LYS A 283 26.40 13.01 13.56
CA LYS A 283 26.37 14.37 13.02
C LYS A 283 25.46 14.42 11.79
N ARG A 284 24.51 15.34 11.83
CA ARG A 284 23.70 15.71 10.68
C ARG A 284 24.60 15.99 9.48
N ILE A 285 24.51 15.14 8.46
CA ILE A 285 25.06 15.46 7.15
C ILE A 285 24.03 16.42 6.52
N VAL A 286 24.37 17.69 6.49
CA VAL A 286 23.56 18.75 5.88
C VAL A 286 23.86 18.79 4.40
#